data_56dbffae9facefb151654856f5cea6cb
#
_entry.id   56dbffae9facefb151654856f5cea6cb
#
_cell.length_a   1.000
_cell.length_b   1.000
_cell.length_c   1.000
_cell.angle_alpha   90.00
_cell.angle_beta   90.00
_cell.angle_gamma   90.00
#
_symmetry.space_group_name_H-M   'P 1'
#
loop_
_entity.id
_entity.type
_entity.pdbx_description
1 polymer ?
#
loop_
_entity_poly.entity_id
_entity_poly.type
_entity_poly.pdbx_seq_one_letter_code
_entity_poly.pdbx_strand_id
1 'polypeptide(L)'
;MGLAMGEREEVAMTKHNLERFFPYHTNHYPQALREIKAGEKGSHWIWYIFPQIKGLGTSSRSVKFGIENADEAREYLAHPILGHDLREITSALLELKENDPVKVMGWEIDAVKLKSCMTLFAYVSEEGSVFHKVLEKFFGGEMDEATLDLLKK
;
A
#
# COMPACT_ATOMS: atom_id res chain seq x y z
N MET A 1 -16.52 26.30 -20.28
CA MET A 1 -16.02 25.95 -20.50
C MET A 1 -15.84 25.44 -20.22
N GLY A 2 -15.89 25.26 -19.93
CA GLY A 2 -15.37 24.90 -19.92
C GLY A 2 -15.32 24.30 -19.31
N LEU A 3 -15.71 23.83 -18.72
CA LEU A 3 -15.23 23.23 -18.09
C LEU A 3 -14.83 22.24 -18.02
N ALA A 4 -15.74 21.45 -18.27
CA ALA A 4 -14.62 20.63 -18.68
C ALA A 4 -13.27 21.14 -18.21
N MET A 5 -13.24 22.36 -17.95
CA MET A 5 -12.02 23.00 -17.42
C MET A 5 -11.64 22.46 -16.05
N GLY A 6 -12.61 22.27 -15.18
CA GLY A 6 -12.34 21.77 -13.84
C GLY A 6 -11.71 20.39 -13.84
N GLU A 7 -12.20 19.54 -14.70
CA GLU A 7 -11.65 18.17 -14.80
C GLU A 7 -10.20 18.18 -15.24
N ARG A 8 -9.88 19.01 -16.21
CA ARG A 8 -8.52 19.11 -16.70
C ARG A 8 -7.57 19.66 -15.66
N GLU A 9 -8.05 20.62 -14.88
CA GLU A 9 -7.25 21.17 -13.80
C GLU A 9 -6.95 20.14 -12.74
N GLU A 10 -7.93 19.31 -12.39
CA GLU A 10 -7.72 18.25 -11.41
C GLU A 10 -6.64 17.28 -11.87
N VAL A 11 -6.68 16.86 -13.12
CA VAL A 11 -5.67 15.97 -13.66
C VAL A 11 -4.29 16.64 -13.62
N ALA A 12 -4.26 17.92 -13.98
CA ALA A 12 -3.01 18.66 -13.99
C ALA A 12 -2.41 18.85 -12.62
N MET A 13 -3.22 18.79 -11.57
CA MET A 13 -2.74 18.97 -10.20
C MET A 13 -2.13 17.70 -9.61
N THR A 14 -2.37 16.57 -10.24
CA THR A 14 -1.77 15.30 -9.78
C THR A 14 -0.30 15.30 -10.17
N LYS A 15 0.57 15.23 -9.19
CA LYS A 15 2.02 15.29 -9.41
C LYS A 15 2.65 13.97 -9.78
N HIS A 16 2.00 12.87 -9.46
CA HIS A 16 2.58 11.55 -9.61
C HIS A 16 1.73 10.67 -10.52
N ASN A 17 2.41 9.77 -11.22
CA ASN A 17 1.73 8.88 -12.16
C ASN A 17 1.19 7.64 -11.47
N LEU A 18 -0.03 7.77 -10.91
CA LEU A 18 -0.70 6.63 -10.26
C LEU A 18 -1.26 5.64 -11.28
N GLU A 19 -1.36 6.05 -12.54
CA GLU A 19 -1.83 5.15 -13.60
C GLU A 19 -0.93 3.93 -13.78
N ARG A 20 0.32 4.02 -13.34
CA ARG A 20 1.25 2.89 -13.46
C ARG A 20 0.81 1.65 -12.70
N PHE A 21 -0.09 1.82 -11.73
CA PHE A 21 -0.64 0.69 -10.98
C PHE A 21 -1.67 -0.10 -11.79
N PHE A 22 -2.25 0.52 -12.82
CA PHE A 22 -3.23 -0.14 -13.67
C PHE A 22 -2.60 -0.65 -14.95
N PRO A 23 -3.06 -1.74 -15.52
CA PRO A 23 -4.20 -2.57 -15.09
C PRO A 23 -3.85 -3.62 -14.03
N TYR A 24 -2.63 -3.67 -13.53
CA TYR A 24 -2.18 -4.68 -12.58
C TYR A 24 -3.08 -4.74 -11.35
N HIS A 25 -3.36 -3.58 -10.77
CA HIS A 25 -4.21 -3.48 -9.59
C HIS A 25 -5.61 -4.03 -9.89
N THR A 26 -6.24 -3.55 -10.95
CA THR A 26 -7.59 -3.97 -11.33
C THR A 26 -7.67 -5.47 -11.56
N ASN A 27 -6.66 -6.01 -12.23
CA ASN A 27 -6.67 -7.44 -12.61
C ASN A 27 -6.44 -8.36 -11.43
N HIS A 28 -5.75 -7.91 -10.40
CA HIS A 28 -5.35 -8.80 -9.30
C HIS A 28 -5.99 -8.48 -7.96
N TYR A 29 -6.58 -7.31 -7.79
CA TYR A 29 -7.13 -6.93 -6.49
C TYR A 29 -8.20 -7.90 -5.99
N PRO A 30 -9.18 -8.34 -6.78
CA PRO A 30 -10.19 -9.27 -6.28
C PRO A 30 -9.58 -10.55 -5.73
N GLN A 31 -8.57 -11.09 -6.41
CA GLN A 31 -7.89 -12.29 -5.95
C GLN A 31 -7.10 -12.02 -4.68
N ALA A 32 -6.38 -10.89 -4.64
CA ALA A 32 -5.61 -10.50 -3.46
C ALA A 32 -6.52 -10.39 -2.23
N LEU A 33 -7.67 -9.75 -2.39
CA LEU A 33 -8.61 -9.59 -1.29
C LEU A 33 -9.13 -10.94 -0.81
N ARG A 34 -9.45 -11.85 -1.74
CA ARG A 34 -9.89 -13.20 -1.37
C ARG A 34 -8.81 -13.94 -0.59
N GLU A 35 -7.57 -13.85 -1.03
CA GLU A 35 -6.45 -14.53 -0.37
C GLU A 35 -6.23 -13.98 1.05
N ILE A 36 -6.28 -12.66 1.19
CA ILE A 36 -6.13 -12.04 2.51
C ILE A 36 -7.29 -12.43 3.43
N LYS A 37 -8.52 -12.39 2.94
CA LYS A 37 -9.67 -12.81 3.75
C LYS A 37 -9.60 -14.26 4.17
N ALA A 38 -8.99 -15.11 3.34
CA ALA A 38 -8.76 -16.51 3.69
C ALA A 38 -7.57 -16.69 4.64
N GLY A 39 -6.81 -15.63 4.87
CA GLY A 39 -5.66 -15.67 5.77
C GLY A 39 -4.42 -16.30 5.17
N GLU A 40 -4.36 -16.41 3.84
CA GLU A 40 -3.25 -17.10 3.19
C GLU A 40 -3.00 -16.56 1.78
N LYS A 41 -1.97 -15.70 1.67
CA LYS A 41 -1.55 -15.18 0.38
C LYS A 41 -0.85 -16.28 -0.41
N GLY A 42 -1.32 -16.55 -1.61
CA GLY A 42 -0.76 -17.62 -2.44
C GLY A 42 -0.20 -17.15 -3.78
N SER A 43 -0.28 -15.86 -4.10
CA SER A 43 0.11 -15.33 -5.39
C SER A 43 1.02 -14.12 -5.24
N HIS A 44 1.64 -13.69 -6.35
CA HIS A 44 2.65 -12.62 -6.35
C HIS A 44 2.07 -11.30 -6.82
N TRP A 45 1.46 -10.54 -5.89
CA TRP A 45 0.81 -9.27 -6.23
C TRP A 45 1.20 -8.13 -5.29
N ILE A 46 2.18 -8.33 -4.41
CA ILE A 46 2.48 -7.40 -3.32
C ILE A 46 2.80 -5.97 -3.79
N TRP A 47 3.56 -5.83 -4.89
CA TRP A 47 4.08 -4.53 -5.33
C TRP A 47 3.00 -3.51 -5.68
N TYR A 48 1.88 -3.96 -6.20
CA TYR A 48 0.81 -3.05 -6.66
C TYR A 48 -0.49 -3.19 -5.86
N ILE A 49 -0.45 -3.98 -4.79
CA ILE A 49 -1.59 -4.10 -3.85
C ILE A 49 -1.21 -3.49 -2.49
N PHE A 50 -0.01 -3.77 -2.00
CA PHE A 50 0.56 -3.16 -0.80
C PHE A 50 1.86 -2.44 -1.18
N PRO A 51 1.74 -1.29 -1.87
CA PRO A 51 2.95 -0.64 -2.38
C PRO A 51 3.83 -0.08 -1.26
N GLN A 52 5.14 -0.03 -1.54
CA GLN A 52 6.16 0.42 -0.60
C GLN A 52 6.85 1.64 -1.15
N ILE A 53 7.59 2.33 -0.29
CA ILE A 53 8.38 3.48 -0.73
C ILE A 53 9.49 3.03 -1.68
N LYS A 54 9.77 3.84 -2.68
CA LYS A 54 10.83 3.58 -3.64
C LYS A 54 12.18 3.66 -2.94
N GLY A 55 13.08 2.75 -3.30
CA GLY A 55 14.41 2.73 -2.72
C GLY A 55 14.70 1.56 -1.81
N LEU A 56 13.67 0.80 -1.42
CA LEU A 56 13.87 -0.39 -0.58
C LEU A 56 14.39 -1.57 -1.38
N GLY A 57 13.97 -1.70 -2.64
CA GLY A 57 14.38 -2.79 -3.49
C GLY A 57 14.87 -2.28 -4.83
N THR A 58 15.56 -3.15 -5.57
CA THR A 58 16.15 -2.80 -6.85
C THR A 58 15.56 -3.58 -8.03
N SER A 59 14.62 -4.48 -7.79
CA SER A 59 13.98 -5.24 -8.86
C SER A 59 13.15 -4.30 -9.73
N SER A 60 12.86 -4.72 -10.96
CA SER A 60 12.06 -3.90 -11.89
C SER A 60 10.68 -3.58 -11.30
N ARG A 61 10.07 -4.52 -10.58
CA ARG A 61 8.76 -4.28 -9.95
C ARG A 61 8.87 -3.30 -8.79
N SER A 62 9.90 -3.43 -7.96
CA SER A 62 10.12 -2.50 -6.85
C SER A 62 10.32 -1.08 -7.35
N VAL A 63 11.03 -0.91 -8.46
CA VAL A 63 11.26 0.40 -9.05
C VAL A 63 9.98 0.93 -9.69
N LYS A 64 9.29 0.10 -10.47
CA LYS A 64 8.09 0.52 -11.19
C LYS A 64 6.96 0.96 -10.26
N PHE A 65 6.72 0.19 -9.21
CA PHE A 65 5.57 0.43 -8.31
C PHE A 65 5.94 1.16 -7.03
N GLY A 66 7.22 1.52 -6.85
CA GLY A 66 7.64 2.23 -5.65
C GLY A 66 6.98 3.59 -5.54
N ILE A 67 6.54 3.92 -4.33
CA ILE A 67 5.97 5.23 -4.01
C ILE A 67 7.11 6.21 -3.82
N GLU A 68 7.07 7.32 -4.55
CA GLU A 68 8.16 8.28 -4.64
C GLU A 68 8.50 8.92 -3.29
N ASN A 69 7.48 9.36 -2.57
CA ASN A 69 7.66 10.11 -1.32
C ASN A 69 6.32 10.19 -0.58
N ALA A 70 6.31 10.92 0.53
CA ALA A 70 5.10 11.08 1.34
C ALA A 70 3.96 11.73 0.55
N ASP A 71 4.27 12.67 -0.34
CA ASP A 71 3.24 13.33 -1.14
C ASP A 71 2.52 12.33 -2.05
N GLU A 72 3.28 11.45 -2.69
CA GLU A 72 2.64 10.42 -3.53
C GLU A 72 1.83 9.44 -2.69
N ALA A 73 2.30 9.10 -1.50
CA ALA A 73 1.53 8.24 -0.60
C ALA A 73 0.18 8.89 -0.26
N ARG A 74 0.16 10.20 -0.02
CA ARG A 74 -1.08 10.93 0.23
C ARG A 74 -2.00 10.93 -0.99
N GLU A 75 -1.43 11.11 -2.18
CA GLU A 75 -2.22 11.06 -3.42
C GLU A 75 -2.81 9.66 -3.64
N TYR A 76 -2.03 8.64 -3.33
CA TYR A 76 -2.49 7.25 -3.43
C TYR A 76 -3.72 7.04 -2.53
N LEU A 77 -3.64 7.48 -1.27
CA LEU A 77 -4.77 7.34 -0.34
C LEU A 77 -5.98 8.17 -0.74
N ALA A 78 -5.76 9.28 -1.43
CA ALA A 78 -6.85 10.13 -1.91
C ALA A 78 -7.49 9.62 -3.19
N HIS A 79 -6.81 8.69 -3.89
CA HIS A 79 -7.33 8.14 -5.13
C HIS A 79 -8.59 7.29 -4.83
N PRO A 80 -9.69 7.50 -5.55
CA PRO A 80 -10.97 6.83 -5.21
C PRO A 80 -10.92 5.30 -5.31
N ILE A 81 -10.08 4.75 -6.15
CA ILE A 81 -9.94 3.30 -6.27
C ILE A 81 -8.80 2.79 -5.41
N LEU A 82 -7.60 3.33 -5.62
CA LEU A 82 -6.41 2.83 -4.92
C LEU A 82 -6.50 3.01 -3.42
N GLY A 83 -6.93 4.19 -2.98
CA GLY A 83 -7.05 4.47 -1.55
C GLY A 83 -8.15 3.64 -0.90
N HIS A 84 -9.29 3.53 -1.56
CA HIS A 84 -10.40 2.71 -1.07
C HIS A 84 -9.95 1.25 -0.91
N ASP A 85 -9.35 0.70 -1.96
CA ASP A 85 -8.97 -0.71 -1.97
C ASP A 85 -7.87 -1.01 -0.95
N LEU A 86 -6.91 -0.10 -0.81
CA LEU A 86 -5.86 -0.31 0.19
C LEU A 86 -6.45 -0.35 1.60
N ARG A 87 -7.37 0.56 1.90
CA ARG A 87 -8.03 0.55 3.22
C ARG A 87 -8.86 -0.70 3.42
N GLU A 88 -9.55 -1.15 2.38
CA GLU A 88 -10.37 -2.36 2.45
C GLU A 88 -9.54 -3.59 2.74
N ILE A 89 -8.47 -3.82 1.97
CA ILE A 89 -7.66 -5.03 2.15
C ILE A 89 -6.87 -4.97 3.46
N THR A 90 -6.47 -3.76 3.87
CA THR A 90 -5.80 -3.57 5.15
C THR A 90 -6.76 -3.88 6.31
N SER A 91 -8.02 -3.44 6.19
CA SER A 91 -9.04 -3.76 7.18
C SER A 91 -9.31 -5.25 7.25
N ALA A 92 -9.25 -5.94 6.12
CA ALA A 92 -9.43 -7.39 6.09
C ALA A 92 -8.37 -8.11 6.92
N LEU A 93 -7.15 -7.59 6.94
CA LEU A 93 -6.09 -8.16 7.79
C LEU A 93 -6.48 -8.11 9.27
N LEU A 94 -7.15 -7.05 9.68
CA LEU A 94 -7.56 -6.90 11.08
C LEU A 94 -8.65 -7.88 11.50
N GLU A 95 -9.41 -8.41 10.54
CA GLU A 95 -10.48 -9.37 10.83
C GLU A 95 -9.95 -10.78 11.03
N LEU A 96 -8.71 -11.05 10.72
CA LEU A 96 -8.13 -12.37 10.85
C LEU A 96 -7.82 -12.70 12.31
N LYS A 97 -7.92 -13.97 12.65
CA LYS A 97 -7.53 -14.45 13.98
C LYS A 97 -6.01 -14.62 14.06
N GLU A 98 -5.38 -14.89 12.92
CA GLU A 98 -3.93 -15.08 12.85
C GLU A 98 -3.20 -13.77 13.07
N ASN A 99 -2.14 -13.80 13.88
CA ASN A 99 -1.30 -12.64 14.14
C ASN A 99 0.12 -12.80 13.61
N ASP A 100 0.44 -13.94 13.00
CA ASP A 100 1.75 -14.17 12.42
C ASP A 100 1.73 -13.69 10.97
N PRO A 101 2.46 -12.62 10.64
CA PRO A 101 2.41 -12.06 9.29
C PRO A 101 3.01 -13.00 8.23
N VAL A 102 3.94 -13.88 8.61
CA VAL A 102 4.51 -14.82 7.67
C VAL A 102 3.47 -15.84 7.23
N LYS A 103 2.64 -16.29 8.17
CA LYS A 103 1.57 -17.23 7.83
C LYS A 103 0.55 -16.63 6.89
N VAL A 104 0.18 -15.38 7.12
CA VAL A 104 -0.79 -14.69 6.28
C VAL A 104 -0.20 -14.34 4.91
N MET A 105 1.01 -13.82 4.90
CA MET A 105 1.63 -13.36 3.65
C MET A 105 2.31 -14.47 2.86
N GLY A 106 2.47 -15.63 3.44
CA GLY A 106 3.00 -16.80 2.75
C GLY A 106 4.52 -16.88 2.65
N TRP A 107 5.19 -15.74 2.70
CA TRP A 107 6.66 -15.67 2.61
C TRP A 107 7.16 -14.64 3.60
N GLU A 108 8.33 -14.90 4.15
CA GLU A 108 8.98 -13.99 5.09
C GLU A 108 9.23 -12.62 4.46
N ILE A 109 9.71 -12.63 3.21
CA ILE A 109 9.99 -11.39 2.50
C ILE A 109 8.72 -10.55 2.28
N ASP A 110 7.60 -11.21 2.03
CA ASP A 110 6.34 -10.50 1.84
C ASP A 110 5.79 -9.94 3.15
N ALA A 111 6.08 -10.61 4.28
CA ALA A 111 5.74 -10.08 5.59
C ALA A 111 6.52 -8.78 5.87
N VAL A 112 7.81 -8.75 5.49
CA VAL A 112 8.62 -7.53 5.62
C VAL A 112 8.08 -6.42 4.73
N LYS A 113 7.67 -6.77 3.52
CA LYS A 113 7.07 -5.79 2.59
C LYS A 113 5.76 -5.23 3.13
N LEU A 114 4.96 -6.07 3.79
CA LEU A 114 3.74 -5.58 4.43
C LEU A 114 4.06 -4.56 5.51
N LYS A 115 5.06 -4.84 6.34
CA LYS A 115 5.49 -3.91 7.38
C LYS A 115 5.92 -2.58 6.77
N SER A 116 6.69 -2.64 5.68
CA SER A 116 7.15 -1.42 4.98
C SER A 116 5.97 -0.63 4.44
N CYS A 117 4.99 -1.30 3.83
CA CYS A 117 3.80 -0.65 3.31
C CYS A 117 2.99 0.01 4.42
N MET A 118 2.76 -0.72 5.50
CA MET A 118 1.98 -0.19 6.62
C MET A 118 2.68 1.02 7.25
N THR A 119 4.00 0.97 7.36
CA THR A 119 4.79 2.08 7.88
C THR A 119 4.62 3.32 7.00
N LEU A 120 4.72 3.14 5.68
CA LEU A 120 4.57 4.24 4.73
C LEU A 120 3.22 4.93 4.88
N PHE A 121 2.14 4.17 4.87
CA PHE A 121 0.81 4.76 4.91
C PHE A 121 0.39 5.21 6.30
N ALA A 122 0.92 4.59 7.36
CA ALA A 122 0.73 5.09 8.72
C ALA A 122 1.38 6.46 8.88
N TYR A 123 2.57 6.64 8.28
CA TYR A 123 3.31 7.90 8.35
C TYR A 123 2.49 9.09 7.83
N VAL A 124 1.70 8.87 6.79
CA VAL A 124 0.90 9.94 6.19
C VAL A 124 -0.56 9.95 6.67
N SER A 125 -0.87 9.15 7.69
CA SER A 125 -2.22 9.04 8.23
C SER A 125 -2.25 9.50 9.68
N GLU A 126 -3.44 9.79 10.17
CA GLU A 126 -3.62 10.13 11.58
C GLU A 126 -3.34 8.93 12.47
N GLU A 127 -2.89 9.20 13.69
CA GLU A 127 -2.68 8.16 14.69
C GLU A 127 -3.95 7.34 14.86
N GLY A 128 -3.78 6.03 15.03
CA GLY A 128 -4.93 5.13 15.17
C GLY A 128 -5.57 4.72 13.85
N SER A 129 -4.94 5.06 12.72
CA SER A 129 -5.43 4.64 11.42
C SER A 129 -5.39 3.12 11.28
N VAL A 130 -6.07 2.59 10.25
CA VAL A 130 -6.08 1.16 9.97
C VAL A 130 -4.65 0.63 9.78
N PHE A 131 -3.75 1.44 9.25
CA PHE A 131 -2.35 1.05 9.03
C PHE A 131 -1.60 0.90 10.35
N HIS A 132 -1.84 1.83 11.27
CA HIS A 132 -1.29 1.73 12.62
C HIS A 132 -1.78 0.47 13.33
N LYS A 133 -3.07 0.15 13.15
CA LYS A 133 -3.66 -1.03 13.78
C LYS A 133 -3.06 -2.33 13.26
N VAL A 134 -2.74 -2.38 11.97
CA VAL A 134 -2.08 -3.57 11.41
C VAL A 134 -0.66 -3.69 11.95
N LEU A 135 0.06 -2.57 12.09
CA LEU A 135 1.39 -2.59 12.70
C LEU A 135 1.31 -3.14 14.13
N GLU A 136 0.30 -2.71 14.89
CA GLU A 136 0.08 -3.21 16.25
C GLU A 136 -0.15 -4.72 16.25
N LYS A 137 -1.09 -5.16 15.42
CA LYS A 137 -1.53 -6.55 15.41
C LYS A 137 -0.44 -7.53 14.97
N PHE A 138 0.29 -7.20 13.92
CA PHE A 138 1.23 -8.13 13.29
C PHE A 138 2.69 -7.86 13.61
N PHE A 139 3.02 -6.66 14.07
CA PHE A 139 4.41 -6.26 14.24
C PHE A 139 4.68 -5.60 15.60
N GLY A 140 3.75 -5.72 16.54
CA GLY A 140 3.93 -5.17 17.87
C GLY A 140 4.04 -3.65 17.90
N GLY A 141 3.47 -2.98 16.90
CA GLY A 141 3.52 -1.53 16.79
C GLY A 141 4.83 -1.00 16.22
N GLU A 142 5.74 -1.87 15.84
CA GLU A 142 7.05 -1.48 15.33
C GLU A 142 6.96 -1.03 13.87
N MET A 143 7.60 0.09 13.56
CA MET A 143 7.67 0.60 12.19
C MET A 143 8.95 0.14 11.51
N ASP A 144 8.92 0.14 10.17
CA ASP A 144 10.08 -0.23 9.37
C ASP A 144 11.06 0.94 9.30
N GLU A 145 12.23 0.77 9.89
CA GLU A 145 13.26 1.83 9.97
C GLU A 145 13.74 2.31 8.61
N ALA A 146 13.94 1.38 7.68
CA ALA A 146 14.42 1.75 6.35
C ALA A 146 13.41 2.63 5.62
N THR A 147 12.11 2.34 5.79
CA THR A 147 11.05 3.16 5.21
C THR A 147 11.07 4.56 5.82
N LEU A 148 11.19 4.65 7.14
CA LEU A 148 11.24 5.95 7.82
C LEU A 148 12.44 6.77 7.36
N ASP A 149 13.58 6.13 7.20
CA ASP A 149 14.79 6.81 6.73
C ASP A 149 14.59 7.41 5.34
N LEU A 150 13.96 6.65 4.44
CA LEU A 150 13.68 7.14 3.08
C LEU A 150 12.66 8.29 3.10
N LEU A 151 11.68 8.23 3.98
CA LEU A 151 10.66 9.29 4.11
C LEU A 151 11.25 10.61 4.59
N LYS A 152 12.33 10.55 5.35
CA LYS A 152 12.97 11.76 5.89
C LYS A 152 13.90 12.45 4.91
N LYS A 153 14.20 11.83 3.78
CA LYS A 153 15.06 12.45 2.76
C LYS A 153 14.29 13.50 1.90
#